data_5849b7500bcb445a2b99f76624c7d636
#
_entry.id   5849b7500bcb445a2b99f76624c7d636
#
_cell.length_a   1.000
_cell.length_b   1.000
_cell.length_c   1.000
_cell.angle_alpha   90.00
_cell.angle_beta   90.00
_cell.angle_gamma   90.00
#
_symmetry.space_group_name_H-M   'P 1'
#
loop_
_entity.id
_entity.type
_entity.pdbx_description
1 polymer ?
#
loop_
_entity_poly.entity_id
_entity_poly.type
_entity_poly.pdbx_seq_one_letter_code
_entity_poly.pdbx_strand_id
1 'polypeptide(L)'
;MPNAAWRLIWALNTIKDENDRITIDHFYDDIIPPDQEEMDFLEQMNYDGQSVLKANGIDHFINNLSGTALKEKLLYEPTANIAGIESGYTGKGSKTVIPSYAFCKIDFRLVKGQDAERVVKLLREHLDRRGFTDIEVIKYSGKNPYHADTK
;
A
#
# COMPACT_ATOMS: atom_id res chain seq x y z
N MET A 1 -0.57 -30.36 7.96
CA MET A 1 0.56 -29.51 8.35
C MET A 1 0.27 -28.07 7.99
N PRO A 2 0.67 -27.09 8.80
CA PRO A 2 0.51 -25.68 8.45
C PRO A 2 1.26 -25.34 7.17
N ASN A 3 0.69 -24.45 6.34
CA ASN A 3 1.32 -23.98 5.11
C ASN A 3 1.59 -22.47 5.24
N ALA A 4 2.86 -22.09 5.26
CA ALA A 4 3.27 -20.69 5.46
C ALA A 4 2.78 -19.77 4.35
N ALA A 5 2.69 -20.24 3.09
CA ALA A 5 2.18 -19.45 1.99
C ALA A 5 0.71 -19.07 2.19
N TRP A 6 -0.15 -20.03 2.53
CA TRP A 6 -1.56 -19.76 2.83
C TRP A 6 -1.72 -18.82 4.03
N ARG A 7 -0.91 -19.02 5.07
CA ARG A 7 -0.91 -18.17 6.26
C ARG A 7 -0.61 -16.72 5.90
N LEU A 8 0.42 -16.51 5.08
CA LEU A 8 0.78 -15.17 4.59
C LEU A 8 -0.33 -14.56 3.71
N ILE A 9 -0.89 -15.34 2.77
CA ILE A 9 -1.97 -14.87 1.88
C ILE A 9 -3.19 -14.41 2.68
N TRP A 10 -3.61 -15.17 3.69
CA TRP A 10 -4.73 -14.78 4.54
C TRP A 10 -4.45 -13.50 5.31
N ALA A 11 -3.23 -13.30 5.82
CA ALA A 11 -2.85 -12.06 6.47
C ALA A 11 -2.85 -10.87 5.49
N LEU A 12 -2.26 -11.04 4.29
CA LEU A 12 -2.22 -10.00 3.25
C LEU A 12 -3.62 -9.58 2.81
N ASN A 13 -4.56 -10.52 2.72
CA ASN A 13 -5.95 -10.23 2.36
C ASN A 13 -6.66 -9.33 3.38
N THR A 14 -6.13 -9.16 4.58
CA THR A 14 -6.68 -8.23 5.59
C THR A 14 -6.10 -6.82 5.51
N ILE A 15 -5.06 -6.61 4.71
CA ILE A 15 -4.28 -5.36 4.69
C ILE A 15 -4.81 -4.39 3.63
N LYS A 16 -5.32 -4.90 2.51
CA LYS A 16 -5.81 -4.10 1.40
C LYS A 16 -6.92 -4.83 0.67
N ASP A 17 -7.94 -4.10 0.25
CA ASP A 17 -9.06 -4.65 -0.50
C ASP A 17 -8.89 -4.52 -2.03
N GLU A 18 -9.84 -5.10 -2.77
CA GLU A 18 -9.85 -5.07 -4.25
C GLU A 18 -10.11 -3.68 -4.84
N ASN A 19 -10.62 -2.72 -4.03
CA ASN A 19 -10.86 -1.34 -4.43
C ASN A 19 -9.65 -0.43 -4.16
N ASP A 20 -8.48 -1.02 -3.90
CA ASP A 20 -7.23 -0.32 -3.57
C ASP A 20 -7.24 0.42 -2.22
N ARG A 21 -8.19 0.11 -1.33
CA ARG A 21 -8.25 0.70 -0.01
C ARG A 21 -7.41 -0.12 0.98
N ILE A 22 -6.57 0.57 1.74
CA ILE A 22 -5.82 -0.07 2.84
C ILE A 22 -6.80 -0.32 3.99
N THR A 23 -6.87 -1.57 4.44
CA THR A 23 -7.83 -2.05 5.44
C THR A 23 -7.18 -2.33 6.80
N ILE A 24 -5.95 -1.85 7.00
CA ILE A 24 -5.31 -1.83 8.31
C ILE A 24 -6.12 -0.94 9.24
N ASP A 25 -6.47 -1.46 10.42
CA ASP A 25 -7.26 -0.72 11.42
C ASP A 25 -6.61 0.62 11.75
N HIS A 26 -7.40 1.70 11.79
CA HIS A 26 -6.95 3.06 12.11
C HIS A 26 -5.94 3.69 11.13
N PHE A 27 -5.71 3.08 9.97
CA PHE A 27 -4.66 3.52 9.04
C PHE A 27 -4.88 4.95 8.53
N TYR A 28 -6.12 5.37 8.37
CA TYR A 28 -6.48 6.70 7.84
C TYR A 28 -6.73 7.77 8.92
N ASP A 29 -6.73 7.40 10.20
CA ASP A 29 -7.17 8.29 11.29
C ASP A 29 -6.32 9.56 11.40
N ASP A 30 -5.02 9.48 11.10
CA ASP A 30 -4.09 10.59 11.24
C ASP A 30 -3.89 11.40 9.94
N ILE A 31 -4.51 10.98 8.84
CA ILE A 31 -4.36 11.65 7.53
C ILE A 31 -5.02 13.01 7.58
N ILE A 32 -4.26 14.03 7.16
CA ILE A 32 -4.74 15.39 7.00
C ILE A 32 -5.13 15.56 5.53
N PRO A 33 -6.44 15.74 5.21
CA PRO A 33 -6.88 15.94 3.84
C PRO A 33 -6.38 17.27 3.27
N PRO A 34 -6.34 17.44 1.94
CA PRO A 34 -6.00 18.71 1.33
C PRO A 34 -6.99 19.81 1.76
N ASP A 35 -6.47 20.99 2.02
CA ASP A 35 -7.30 22.19 2.26
C ASP A 35 -7.81 22.78 0.94
N GLN A 36 -8.59 23.88 1.01
CA GLN A 36 -9.18 24.48 -0.18
C GLN A 36 -8.12 25.04 -1.14
N GLU A 37 -7.04 25.62 -0.63
CA GLU A 37 -5.95 26.16 -1.45
C GLU A 37 -5.20 25.02 -2.18
N GLU A 38 -4.95 23.93 -1.48
CA GLU A 38 -4.36 22.71 -2.06
C GLU A 38 -5.27 22.07 -3.12
N MET A 39 -6.59 22.05 -2.90
CA MET A 39 -7.56 21.57 -3.89
C MET A 39 -7.61 22.48 -5.13
N ASP A 40 -7.62 23.80 -4.96
CA ASP A 40 -7.60 24.77 -6.06
C ASP A 40 -6.30 24.61 -6.89
N PHE A 41 -5.17 24.34 -6.23
CA PHE A 41 -3.92 24.03 -6.90
C PHE A 41 -3.99 22.72 -7.71
N LEU A 42 -4.60 21.67 -7.15
CA LEU A 42 -4.81 20.41 -7.87
C LEU A 42 -5.65 20.59 -9.13
N GLU A 43 -6.70 21.39 -9.06
CA GLU A 43 -7.56 21.68 -10.23
C GLU A 43 -6.76 22.34 -11.35
N GLN A 44 -5.91 23.31 -11.02
CA GLN A 44 -5.09 24.04 -11.97
C GLN A 44 -3.86 23.26 -12.47
N MET A 45 -3.41 22.25 -11.71
CA MET A 45 -2.22 21.47 -12.05
C MET A 45 -2.44 20.71 -13.35
N ASN A 46 -1.55 20.92 -14.32
CA ASN A 46 -1.55 20.12 -15.54
C ASN A 46 -0.92 18.74 -15.26
N TYR A 47 -1.67 17.68 -15.49
CA TYR A 47 -1.22 16.31 -15.39
C TYR A 47 -1.63 15.52 -16.62
N ASP A 48 -0.65 15.14 -17.44
CA ASP A 48 -0.88 14.35 -18.65
C ASP A 48 -0.96 12.85 -18.32
N GLY A 49 -2.10 12.42 -17.81
CA GLY A 49 -2.37 11.02 -17.49
C GLY A 49 -2.30 10.10 -18.72
N GLN A 50 -2.64 10.58 -19.91
CA GLN A 50 -2.61 9.78 -21.13
C GLN A 50 -1.17 9.38 -21.52
N SER A 51 -0.24 10.31 -21.42
CA SER A 51 1.17 9.99 -21.65
C SER A 51 1.71 8.99 -20.62
N VAL A 52 1.27 9.08 -19.37
CA VAL A 52 1.66 8.11 -18.31
C VAL A 52 1.11 6.71 -18.61
N LEU A 53 -0.16 6.60 -18.99
CA LEU A 53 -0.78 5.32 -19.37
C LEU A 53 -0.02 4.68 -20.55
N LYS A 54 0.22 5.46 -21.60
CA LYS A 54 0.94 5.00 -22.79
C LYS A 54 2.37 4.56 -22.47
N ALA A 55 3.09 5.33 -21.67
CA ALA A 55 4.48 5.02 -21.30
C ALA A 55 4.60 3.72 -20.48
N ASN A 56 3.56 3.37 -19.74
CA ASN A 56 3.50 2.16 -18.90
C ASN A 56 2.76 1.00 -19.57
N GLY A 57 2.21 1.18 -20.76
CA GLY A 57 1.48 0.13 -21.49
C GLY A 57 0.21 -0.32 -20.78
N ILE A 58 -0.49 0.59 -20.10
CA ILE A 58 -1.75 0.36 -19.41
C ILE A 58 -2.87 1.20 -20.01
N ASP A 59 -4.09 0.69 -19.95
CA ASP A 59 -5.24 1.32 -20.61
C ASP A 59 -5.98 2.31 -19.69
N HIS A 60 -5.89 2.12 -18.38
CA HIS A 60 -6.59 2.95 -17.40
C HIS A 60 -5.87 2.96 -16.05
N PHE A 61 -6.09 3.99 -15.28
CA PHE A 61 -5.70 4.05 -13.87
C PHE A 61 -6.64 3.22 -13.01
N ILE A 62 -6.19 2.86 -11.80
CA ILE A 62 -7.00 2.14 -10.84
C ILE A 62 -8.34 2.85 -10.62
N ASN A 63 -9.42 2.07 -10.49
CA ASN A 63 -10.79 2.56 -10.36
C ASN A 63 -11.24 3.54 -11.48
N ASN A 64 -10.58 3.50 -12.65
CA ASN A 64 -10.83 4.40 -13.78
C ASN A 64 -10.73 5.89 -13.42
N LEU A 65 -9.89 6.24 -12.45
CA LEU A 65 -9.70 7.62 -12.01
C LEU A 65 -9.12 8.50 -13.11
N SER A 66 -9.56 9.75 -13.15
CA SER A 66 -9.08 10.79 -14.07
C SER A 66 -9.25 12.19 -13.47
N GLY A 67 -8.67 13.21 -14.12
CA GLY A 67 -8.84 14.61 -13.71
C GLY A 67 -8.34 14.88 -12.29
N THR A 68 -9.05 15.74 -11.56
CA THR A 68 -8.70 16.15 -10.19
C THR A 68 -8.71 14.98 -9.21
N ALA A 69 -9.66 14.05 -9.34
CA ALA A 69 -9.72 12.86 -8.47
C ALA A 69 -8.48 11.97 -8.61
N LEU A 70 -7.93 11.83 -9.82
CA LEU A 70 -6.66 11.12 -10.02
C LEU A 70 -5.49 11.85 -9.35
N LYS A 71 -5.42 13.18 -9.51
CA LYS A 71 -4.37 14.01 -8.90
C LYS A 71 -4.42 13.94 -7.36
N GLU A 72 -5.63 14.00 -6.78
CA GLU A 72 -5.85 13.84 -5.35
C GLU A 72 -5.37 12.46 -4.87
N LYS A 73 -5.76 11.39 -5.57
CA LYS A 73 -5.30 10.03 -5.28
C LYS A 73 -3.78 9.91 -5.28
N LEU A 74 -3.11 10.51 -6.27
CA LEU A 74 -1.66 10.42 -6.41
C LEU A 74 -0.87 11.20 -5.35
N LEU A 75 -1.41 12.32 -4.85
CA LEU A 75 -0.69 13.23 -3.97
C LEU A 75 -1.11 13.17 -2.51
N TYR A 76 -2.38 12.86 -2.23
CA TYR A 76 -2.97 12.94 -0.90
C TYR A 76 -3.50 11.62 -0.35
N GLU A 77 -3.46 10.54 -1.14
CA GLU A 77 -3.82 9.22 -0.64
C GLU A 77 -2.59 8.33 -0.45
N PRO A 78 -2.53 7.57 0.65
CA PRO A 78 -1.45 6.62 0.88
C PRO A 78 -1.59 5.41 -0.02
N THR A 79 -0.48 4.71 -0.27
CA THR A 79 -0.47 3.46 -1.01
C THR A 79 0.21 2.35 -0.21
N ALA A 80 -0.21 1.11 -0.45
CA ALA A 80 0.44 -0.10 0.01
C ALA A 80 0.63 -1.04 -1.18
N ASN A 81 1.87 -1.27 -1.56
CA ASN A 81 2.20 -2.10 -2.72
C ASN A 81 3.07 -3.28 -2.31
N ILE A 82 2.70 -4.48 -2.79
CA ILE A 82 3.56 -5.65 -2.65
C ILE A 82 4.72 -5.49 -3.63
N ALA A 83 5.92 -5.27 -3.09
CA ALA A 83 7.16 -5.14 -3.85
C ALA A 83 7.86 -6.50 -4.08
N GLY A 84 7.53 -7.49 -3.30
CA GLY A 84 8.04 -8.84 -3.43
C GLY A 84 7.28 -9.82 -2.55
N ILE A 85 7.12 -11.04 -3.03
CA ILE A 85 6.51 -12.15 -2.30
C ILE A 85 7.21 -13.44 -2.67
N GLU A 86 7.53 -14.26 -1.69
CA GLU A 86 8.22 -15.54 -1.92
C GLU A 86 7.74 -16.60 -0.96
N SER A 87 7.49 -17.78 -1.48
CA SER A 87 7.25 -19.01 -0.71
C SER A 87 7.27 -20.24 -1.63
N GLY A 88 7.61 -21.39 -1.06
CA GLY A 88 7.54 -22.67 -1.75
C GLY A 88 8.57 -22.84 -2.87
N TYR A 89 8.27 -23.71 -3.84
CA TYR A 89 9.11 -23.97 -4.99
C TYR A 89 8.66 -23.17 -6.20
N THR A 90 9.53 -22.35 -6.73
CA THR A 90 9.30 -21.49 -7.89
C THR A 90 10.19 -21.82 -9.09
N GLY A 91 10.96 -22.91 -9.00
CA GLY A 91 11.83 -23.38 -10.07
C GLY A 91 11.07 -24.05 -11.22
N LYS A 92 11.82 -24.46 -12.23
CA LYS A 92 11.26 -25.15 -13.41
C LYS A 92 10.74 -26.54 -13.06
N GLY A 93 9.59 -26.90 -13.58
CA GLY A 93 8.95 -28.18 -13.36
C GLY A 93 8.01 -28.19 -12.14
N SER A 94 7.70 -29.38 -11.64
CA SER A 94 6.79 -29.57 -10.50
C SER A 94 7.52 -30.18 -9.31
N LYS A 95 7.25 -29.65 -8.11
CA LYS A 95 7.71 -30.21 -6.86
C LYS A 95 6.61 -30.08 -5.82
N THR A 96 6.16 -31.23 -5.29
CA THR A 96 5.17 -31.27 -4.21
C THR A 96 5.84 -30.91 -2.89
N VAL A 97 5.62 -29.68 -2.39
CA VAL A 97 6.16 -29.21 -1.12
C VAL A 97 5.10 -28.46 -0.33
N ILE A 98 5.19 -28.52 0.99
CA ILE A 98 4.47 -27.63 1.90
C ILE A 98 5.51 -26.65 2.44
N PRO A 99 5.45 -25.36 2.03
CA PRO A 99 6.47 -24.40 2.46
C PRO A 99 6.42 -24.15 3.96
N SER A 100 7.60 -24.15 4.58
CA SER A 100 7.78 -23.85 6.00
C SER A 100 7.95 -22.37 6.30
N TYR A 101 8.22 -21.55 5.27
CA TYR A 101 8.32 -20.10 5.37
C TYR A 101 7.65 -19.41 4.19
N ALA A 102 7.27 -18.17 4.42
CA ALA A 102 6.82 -17.23 3.39
C ALA A 102 7.18 -15.81 3.85
N PHE A 103 7.47 -14.92 2.92
CA PHE A 103 7.59 -13.51 3.24
C PHE A 103 7.03 -12.63 2.13
N CYS A 104 6.70 -11.41 2.52
CA CYS A 104 6.25 -10.36 1.62
C CYS A 104 6.95 -9.05 2.00
N LYS A 105 7.38 -8.31 0.99
CA LYS A 105 7.84 -6.93 1.15
C LYS A 105 6.73 -6.01 0.71
N ILE A 106 6.36 -5.07 1.56
CA ILE A 106 5.32 -4.07 1.27
C ILE A 106 5.94 -2.69 1.39
N ASP A 107 5.76 -1.89 0.35
CA ASP A 107 6.08 -0.48 0.35
C ASP A 107 4.83 0.32 0.66
N PHE A 108 4.90 1.13 1.71
CA PHE A 108 3.87 2.12 2.05
C PHE A 108 4.34 3.50 1.61
N ARG A 109 3.56 4.16 0.76
CA ARG A 109 3.69 5.60 0.58
C ARG A 109 2.76 6.28 1.56
N LEU A 110 3.31 7.11 2.42
CA LEU A 110 2.59 7.85 3.46
C LEU A 110 2.29 9.28 2.98
N VAL A 111 1.26 9.88 3.56
CA VAL A 111 0.82 11.23 3.25
C VAL A 111 0.78 12.11 4.49
N LYS A 112 0.49 13.40 4.32
CA LYS A 112 0.45 14.42 5.39
C LYS A 112 -0.35 13.93 6.61
N GLY A 113 0.25 14.04 7.78
CA GLY A 113 -0.31 13.61 9.06
C GLY A 113 0.09 12.20 9.49
N GLN A 114 0.57 11.35 8.59
CA GLN A 114 0.99 10.00 8.96
C GLN A 114 2.43 9.96 9.47
N ASP A 115 2.68 9.04 10.39
CA ASP A 115 3.99 8.75 10.96
C ASP A 115 4.38 7.30 10.68
N ALA A 116 5.61 7.08 10.19
CA ALA A 116 6.08 5.77 9.76
C ALA A 116 6.16 4.75 10.91
N GLU A 117 6.56 5.16 12.12
CA GLU A 117 6.59 4.27 13.28
C GLU A 117 5.18 3.87 13.72
N ARG A 118 4.25 4.84 13.67
CA ARG A 118 2.86 4.56 13.98
C ARG A 118 2.24 3.58 12.99
N VAL A 119 2.53 3.70 11.70
CA VAL A 119 2.02 2.76 10.68
C VAL A 119 2.53 1.33 10.94
N VAL A 120 3.79 1.16 11.30
CA VAL A 120 4.34 -0.16 11.68
C VAL A 120 3.61 -0.72 12.89
N LYS A 121 3.35 0.10 13.91
CA LYS A 121 2.59 -0.29 15.10
C LYS A 121 1.16 -0.67 14.75
N LEU A 122 0.47 0.10 13.93
CA LEU A 122 -0.90 -0.20 13.48
C LEU A 122 -0.97 -1.53 12.71
N LEU A 123 -0.01 -1.79 11.83
CA LEU A 123 0.09 -3.06 11.12
C LEU A 123 0.27 -4.23 12.09
N ARG A 124 1.17 -4.10 13.09
CA ARG A 124 1.39 -5.15 14.09
C ARG A 124 0.11 -5.43 14.89
N GLU A 125 -0.53 -4.38 15.40
CA GLU A 125 -1.76 -4.49 16.18
C GLU A 125 -2.93 -5.07 15.36
N HIS A 126 -3.03 -4.69 14.08
CA HIS A 126 -4.02 -5.22 13.14
C HIS A 126 -3.87 -6.73 12.93
N LEU A 127 -2.64 -7.19 12.70
CA LEU A 127 -2.34 -8.60 12.53
C LEU A 127 -2.58 -9.40 13.82
N ASP A 128 -2.21 -8.85 14.98
CA ASP A 128 -2.42 -9.50 16.29
C ASP A 128 -3.90 -9.68 16.59
N ARG A 129 -4.73 -8.67 16.36
CA ARG A 129 -6.19 -8.76 16.57
C ARG A 129 -6.85 -9.83 15.72
N ARG A 130 -6.28 -10.15 14.56
CA ARG A 130 -6.78 -11.18 13.63
C ARG A 130 -6.13 -12.54 13.84
N GLY A 131 -5.32 -12.69 14.88
CA GLY A 131 -4.68 -13.95 15.23
C GLY A 131 -3.44 -14.29 14.40
N PHE A 132 -2.85 -13.31 13.69
CA PHE A 132 -1.59 -13.46 12.94
C PHE A 132 -0.38 -13.07 13.78
N THR A 133 -0.33 -13.53 15.03
CA THR A 133 0.74 -13.23 15.99
C THR A 133 2.08 -13.90 15.64
N ASP A 134 2.04 -14.93 14.82
CA ASP A 134 3.18 -15.68 14.30
C ASP A 134 3.88 -15.00 13.11
N ILE A 135 3.29 -13.95 12.55
CA ILE A 135 3.89 -13.19 11.45
C ILE A 135 4.75 -12.07 12.04
N GLU A 136 6.04 -12.11 11.75
CA GLU A 136 6.97 -11.05 12.13
C GLU A 136 6.81 -9.84 11.19
N VAL A 137 6.82 -8.64 11.77
CA VAL A 137 6.83 -7.37 11.02
C VAL A 137 8.21 -6.73 11.19
N ILE A 138 8.94 -6.58 10.09
CA ILE A 138 10.28 -6.02 10.07
C ILE A 138 10.26 -4.71 9.29
N LYS A 139 10.67 -3.62 9.92
CA LYS A 139 10.86 -2.33 9.25
C LYS A 139 12.28 -2.23 8.72
N TYR A 140 12.45 -2.19 7.40
CA TYR A 140 13.77 -2.00 6.78
C TYR A 140 14.17 -0.53 6.69
N SER A 141 13.20 0.33 6.33
CA SER A 141 13.40 1.77 6.21
C SER A 141 12.07 2.49 6.45
N GLY A 142 12.12 3.78 6.70
CA GLY A 142 10.93 4.60 6.80
C GLY A 142 11.30 6.04 7.08
N LYS A 143 10.69 6.94 6.30
CA LYS A 143 10.75 8.38 6.50
C LYS A 143 9.32 8.90 6.57
N ASN A 144 9.12 9.90 7.40
CA ASN A 144 7.85 10.61 7.43
C ASN A 144 7.66 11.40 6.13
N PRO A 145 6.42 11.58 5.68
CA PRO A 145 6.14 12.35 4.48
C PRO A 145 6.62 13.80 4.65
N TYR A 146 7.22 14.32 3.60
CA TYR A 146 7.54 15.75 3.49
C TYR A 146 6.38 16.44 2.77
N HIS A 147 5.91 17.52 3.37
CA HIS A 147 4.92 18.39 2.75
C HIS A 147 5.56 19.77 2.53
N ALA A 148 5.63 20.19 1.28
CA ALA A 148 6.10 21.54 0.95
C ALA A 148 4.96 22.53 1.18
N ASP A 149 5.21 23.61 1.93
CA ASP A 149 4.27 24.72 1.97
C ASP A 149 4.16 25.35 0.59
N THR A 150 2.93 25.60 0.16
CA THR A 150 2.61 26.25 -1.13
C THR A 150 2.77 27.78 -1.08
N LYS A 151 3.30 28.32 0.03
CA LYS A 151 3.51 29.76 0.23
C LYS A 151 4.83 30.23 -0.33
#